data_2f9368242510df99f63c9f63dc80070e
#
_entry.id   2f9368242510df99f63c9f63dc80070e
#
_cell.length_a   1.000
_cell.length_b   1.000
_cell.length_c   1.000
_cell.angle_alpha   90.00
_cell.angle_beta   90.00
_cell.angle_gamma   90.00
#
_symmetry.space_group_name_H-M   'P 1'
#
loop_
_entity.id
_entity.type
_entity.pdbx_description
1 polymer ?
#
loop_
_entity_poly.entity_id
_entity_poly.type
_entity_poly.pdbx_seq_one_letter_code
_entity_poly.pdbx_strand_id
1 'polypeptide(L)' 'MKHESYLLNLQAPWEEVKEKLKENDHRLTDADLQYTEGKEEELIKRLEKILGRSREQVIAYIESISANTDLAG' A
#
# COMPACT_ATOMS: atom_id res chain seq x y z
N MET A 1 7.74 -15.71 -13.50
CA MET A 1 7.66 -15.38 -13.13
C MET A 1 8.09 -14.53 -12.37
N LYS A 2 8.29 -13.97 -11.99
CA LYS A 2 8.70 -13.12 -11.43
C LYS A 2 7.95 -12.53 -10.48
N HIS A 3 6.97 -12.82 -10.21
CA HIS A 3 6.24 -12.32 -9.27
C HIS A 3 6.63 -12.53 -7.94
N GLU A 4 7.38 -13.47 -7.63
CA GLU A 4 7.76 -13.81 -6.33
C GLU A 4 8.49 -12.70 -5.68
N SER A 5 8.97 -11.73 -6.40
CA SER A 5 9.67 -10.62 -5.79
C SER A 5 8.74 -9.52 -5.33
N TYR A 6 7.44 -9.66 -5.57
CA TYR A 6 6.52 -8.65 -5.14
C TYR A 6 6.26 -8.75 -3.67
N LEU A 7 6.31 -7.61 -2.96
CA LEU A 7 5.98 -7.55 -1.57
C LEU A 7 4.50 -7.32 -1.36
N LEU A 8 3.85 -6.71 -2.33
CA LEU A 8 2.44 -6.38 -2.23
C LEU A 8 1.66 -7.13 -3.28
N ASN A 9 0.59 -7.77 -2.85
CA ASN A 9 -0.29 -8.49 -3.76
C ASN A 9 -1.56 -7.67 -3.90
N LEU A 10 -1.56 -6.74 -4.85
CA LEU A 10 -2.65 -5.81 -5.02
C LEU A 10 -3.69 -6.37 -5.96
N GLN A 11 -4.96 -6.18 -5.60
CA GLN A 11 -6.06 -6.60 -6.44
C GLN A 11 -6.70 -5.41 -7.15
N ALA A 12 -6.14 -4.23 -6.99
CA ALA A 12 -6.62 -3.02 -7.64
C ALA A 12 -5.42 -2.20 -8.05
N PRO A 13 -5.56 -1.31 -9.03
CA PRO A 13 -4.44 -0.45 -9.42
C PRO A 13 -3.99 0.39 -8.24
N TRP A 14 -2.69 0.66 -8.20
CA TRP A 14 -2.15 1.39 -7.06
C TRP A 14 -2.81 2.75 -6.87
N GLU A 15 -3.20 3.40 -7.96
CA GLU A 15 -3.80 4.71 -7.84
C GLU A 15 -5.10 4.66 -7.05
N GLU A 16 -5.88 3.59 -7.23
CA GLU A 16 -7.10 3.45 -6.46
C GLU A 16 -6.80 3.11 -5.01
N VAL A 17 -5.80 2.25 -4.80
CA VAL A 17 -5.41 1.89 -3.44
C VAL A 17 -4.91 3.13 -2.72
N LYS A 18 -4.12 3.95 -3.41
CA LYS A 18 -3.59 5.17 -2.82
C LYS A 18 -4.70 6.10 -2.35
N GLU A 19 -5.74 6.27 -3.17
CA GLU A 19 -6.83 7.13 -2.80
C GLU A 19 -7.55 6.60 -1.56
N LYS A 20 -7.75 5.30 -1.51
CA LYS A 20 -8.41 4.71 -0.36
C LYS A 20 -7.56 4.84 0.90
N LEU A 21 -6.26 4.71 0.76
CA LEU A 21 -5.38 4.87 1.91
C LEU A 21 -5.45 6.29 2.45
N LYS A 22 -5.48 7.27 1.57
CA LYS A 22 -5.56 8.66 2.01
C LYS A 22 -6.90 8.94 2.68
N GLU A 23 -7.97 8.31 2.20
CA GLU A 23 -9.27 8.48 2.82
C GLU A 23 -9.32 7.85 4.20
N ASN A 24 -8.64 6.72 4.36
CA ASN A 24 -8.64 6.05 5.63
C ASN A 24 -7.72 6.70 6.66
N ASP A 25 -6.65 7.34 6.21
CA ASP A 25 -5.72 7.93 7.14
C ASP A 25 -5.22 9.24 6.54
N HIS A 26 -5.68 10.34 7.11
CA HIS A 26 -5.38 11.65 6.56
C HIS A 26 -3.93 12.06 6.76
N ARG A 27 -3.17 11.30 7.53
CA ARG A 27 -1.75 11.58 7.67
C ARG A 27 -1.00 11.24 6.41
N LEU A 28 -1.57 10.40 5.56
CA LEU A 28 -0.89 9.95 4.34
C LEU A 28 -1.08 10.96 3.23
N THR A 29 0.01 11.25 2.53
CA THR A 29 -0.03 12.18 1.41
C THR A 29 0.42 11.47 0.16
N ASP A 30 0.26 12.13 -0.98
CA ASP A 30 0.69 11.55 -2.25
C ASP A 30 2.18 11.21 -2.20
N ALA A 31 2.98 12.10 -1.61
CA ALA A 31 4.42 11.86 -1.54
C ALA A 31 4.72 10.63 -0.70
N ASP A 32 3.98 10.45 0.39
CA ASP A 32 4.19 9.29 1.24
C ASP A 32 3.82 8.00 0.54
N LEU A 33 2.86 8.07 -0.37
CA LEU A 33 2.35 6.89 -1.03
C LEU A 33 2.92 6.70 -2.42
N GLN A 34 3.99 7.38 -2.74
CA GLN A 34 4.62 7.21 -4.02
C GLN A 34 5.16 5.80 -4.14
N TYR A 35 4.74 5.10 -5.17
CA TYR A 35 5.07 3.71 -5.34
C TYR A 35 5.83 3.54 -6.65
N THR A 36 7.02 2.98 -6.57
CA THR A 36 7.84 2.72 -7.74
C THR A 36 8.02 1.22 -7.85
N GLU A 37 7.72 0.69 -9.01
CA GLU A 37 7.86 -0.73 -9.22
C GLU A 37 9.29 -1.16 -8.94
N GLY A 38 9.46 -2.20 -8.17
CA GLY A 38 10.77 -2.66 -7.78
C GLY A 38 11.29 -2.01 -6.51
N LYS A 39 10.57 -1.03 -5.97
CA LYS A 39 11.00 -0.36 -4.75
C LYS A 39 9.91 -0.39 -3.69
N GLU A 40 9.21 -1.50 -3.62
CA GLU A 40 8.13 -1.65 -2.64
C GLU A 40 8.66 -1.54 -1.22
N GLU A 41 9.92 -1.96 -1.00
CA GLU A 41 10.48 -1.88 0.33
C GLU A 41 10.52 -0.45 0.84
N GLU A 42 10.84 0.48 -0.02
CA GLU A 42 10.93 1.87 0.41
C GLU A 42 9.57 2.40 0.81
N LEU A 43 8.54 2.03 0.06
CA LEU A 43 7.19 2.42 0.41
C LEU A 43 6.80 1.82 1.75
N ILE A 44 7.06 0.54 1.94
CA ILE A 44 6.71 -0.13 3.19
C ILE A 44 7.41 0.52 4.37
N LYS A 45 8.71 0.79 4.24
CA LYS A 45 9.45 1.39 5.33
C LYS A 45 8.92 2.77 5.68
N ARG A 46 8.57 3.54 4.65
CA ARG A 46 8.04 4.87 4.90
C ARG A 46 6.74 4.78 5.68
N LEU A 47 5.87 3.87 5.29
CA LEU A 47 4.59 3.73 5.96
C LEU A 47 4.73 3.15 7.37
N GLU A 48 5.73 2.31 7.59
CA GLU A 48 5.98 1.82 8.94
C GLU A 48 6.20 2.97 9.90
N LYS A 49 6.95 3.97 9.46
CA LYS A 49 7.23 5.09 10.34
C LYS A 49 6.02 5.98 10.52
N ILE A 50 5.29 6.23 9.45
CA ILE A 50 4.15 7.13 9.52
C ILE A 50 3.03 6.52 10.36
N LEU A 51 2.77 5.24 10.14
CA LEU A 51 1.64 4.59 10.80
C LEU A 51 2.02 3.96 12.14
N GLY A 52 3.30 3.84 12.42
CA GLY A 52 3.73 3.20 13.64
C GLY A 52 3.38 1.73 13.68
N ARG A 53 3.50 1.05 12.54
CA ARG A 53 3.16 -0.35 12.43
C ARG A 53 4.33 -1.14 11.91
N SER A 54 4.28 -2.45 12.12
CA SER A 54 5.33 -3.32 11.63
C SER A 54 5.18 -3.52 10.13
N ARG A 55 6.22 -4.06 9.52
CA ARG A 55 6.21 -4.32 8.09
C ARG A 55 5.03 -5.19 7.71
N GLU A 56 4.81 -6.27 8.46
CA GLU A 56 3.71 -7.18 8.13
C GLU A 56 2.36 -6.50 8.27
N GLN A 57 2.23 -5.64 9.28
CA GLN A 57 0.99 -4.93 9.46
C GLN A 57 0.73 -3.93 8.34
N VAL A 58 1.79 -3.29 7.86
CA VAL A 58 1.64 -2.35 6.76
C VAL A 58 1.21 -3.10 5.50
N ILE A 59 1.85 -4.23 5.23
CA ILE A 59 1.52 -5.00 4.04
C ILE A 59 0.07 -5.50 4.12
N ALA A 60 -0.32 -6.01 5.27
CA ALA A 60 -1.69 -6.51 5.43
C ALA A 60 -2.70 -5.38 5.27
N TYR A 61 -2.36 -4.20 5.79
CA TYR A 61 -3.24 -3.06 5.68
C TYR A 61 -3.45 -2.67 4.22
N ILE A 62 -2.37 -2.59 3.46
CA ILE A 62 -2.47 -2.21 2.06
C ILE A 62 -3.23 -3.25 1.27
N GLU A 63 -2.96 -4.52 1.53
CA GLU A 63 -3.64 -5.57 0.79
C GLU A 63 -5.12 -5.62 1.12
N SER A 64 -5.46 -5.35 2.37
CA SER A 64 -6.85 -5.30 2.77
C SER A 64 -7.60 -4.16 2.07
N ILE A 65 -6.95 -3.00 1.99
CA ILE A 65 -7.54 -1.86 1.30
C ILE A 65 -7.71 -2.19 -0.18
N SER A 66 -6.73 -2.86 -0.77
CA SER A 66 -6.79 -3.23 -2.17
C SER A 66 -7.97 -4.15 -2.44
N ALA A 67 -8.17 -5.12 -1.58
CA ALA A 67 -9.27 -6.07 -1.74
C ALA A 67 -10.62 -5.38 -1.59
N ASN A 68 -10.71 -4.46 -0.62
CA ASN A 68 -11.95 -3.74 -0.42
C ASN A 68 -12.27 -2.83 -1.59
N THR A 69 -11.24 -2.23 -2.18
CA THR A 69 -11.44 -1.38 -3.33
C THR A 69 -12.02 -2.20 -4.48
N ASP A 70 -11.49 -3.38 -4.68
CA ASP A 70 -11.96 -4.26 -5.73
C ASP A 70 -13.42 -4.66 -5.49
N LEU A 71 -13.75 -4.98 -4.25
CA LEU A 71 -15.11 -5.37 -3.92
C LEU A 71 -16.07 -4.19 -4.10
N ALA A 72 -15.64 -3.01 -3.77
CA ALA A 72 -16.50 -1.85 -3.88
C ALA A 72 -16.80 -1.54 -5.34
N GLY A 73 -15.88 -1.89 -6.20
CA GLY A 73 -16.13 -1.70 -7.62
C GLY A 73 -17.17 -2.67 -8.10
#